data_3c025bfaac4eb71d9e250d338bf47c0e
#
_entry.id   3c025bfaac4eb71d9e250d338bf47c0e
#
_cell.length_a   1.000
_cell.length_b   1.000
_cell.length_c   1.000
_cell.angle_alpha   90.00
_cell.angle_beta   90.00
_cell.angle_gamma   90.00
#
_symmetry.space_group_name_H-M   'P 1'
#
loop_
_entity.id
_entity.type
_entity.pdbx_description
1 polymer ?
#
loop_
_entity_poly.entity_id
_entity_poly.type
_entity_poly.pdbx_seq_one_letter_code
_entity_poly.pdbx_strand_id
1 'polypeptide(L)'
;MRIRLCLAALSLAGGAGLATVAAPSATAETTATTKAETAAAACTDVEIVSARGTFEPGRLGLIVGDPVFSSLQRKITGKTLSSYAVNYPADLSLTSAAQGNRDLVNHVQSQAASCPNQRFILVGYSQGANVVDNSIGISSAGAVVGSPIVATLPAAVEPKVAAVLLFGNPIRAQGKSVTGTYQSRTIDFCADGDPVCQAGGLNTAAHLGYSANADQAATFAAGKV
;
A
#
# COMPACT_ATOMS: atom_id res chain seq x y z
N MET A 1 -56.45 10.01 -2.59
CA MET A 1 -57.40 10.57 -1.63
C MET A 1 -57.13 12.07 -1.52
N ARG A 2 -58.02 12.84 -2.07
CA ARG A 2 -58.02 14.31 -2.13
C ARG A 2 -58.32 14.88 -0.75
N ILE A 3 -57.92 16.16 -0.46
CA ILE A 3 -58.68 17.20 0.26
C ILE A 3 -57.65 18.28 0.66
N ARG A 4 -57.64 19.43 -0.03
CA ARG A 4 -58.30 20.78 0.16
C ARG A 4 -57.58 21.62 1.24
N LEU A 5 -56.89 22.66 0.81
CA LEU A 5 -57.29 24.09 0.73
C LEU A 5 -58.01 24.67 1.97
N CYS A 6 -57.40 25.69 2.57
CA CYS A 6 -58.11 26.84 3.12
C CYS A 6 -57.25 28.09 3.04
N LEU A 7 -57.69 29.04 2.21
CA LEU A 7 -57.35 30.46 2.22
C LEU A 7 -58.02 31.15 3.42
N ALA A 8 -57.36 32.14 3.99
CA ALA A 8 -58.04 33.25 4.66
C ALA A 8 -57.21 34.52 4.49
N ALA A 9 -57.74 35.44 3.74
CA ALA A 9 -57.29 36.81 3.60
C ALA A 9 -58.02 37.67 4.66
N LEU A 10 -57.37 38.63 5.25
CA LEU A 10 -58.03 39.83 5.81
C LEU A 10 -57.10 41.04 5.72
N SER A 11 -57.71 42.12 5.19
CA SER A 11 -57.11 43.40 4.86
C SER A 11 -57.25 44.43 5.97
N LEU A 12 -56.60 45.60 5.77
CA LEU A 12 -56.83 46.99 6.26
C LEU A 12 -55.93 47.40 7.45
N ALA A 13 -55.29 48.50 7.45
CA ALA A 13 -55.23 49.80 6.86
C ALA A 13 -54.30 50.68 7.70
N GLY A 14 -53.50 51.55 7.08
CA GLY A 14 -53.35 52.94 7.48
C GLY A 14 -52.27 53.31 8.51
N GLY A 15 -51.25 54.05 8.08
CA GLY A 15 -50.33 54.80 8.95
C GLY A 15 -49.09 55.31 8.21
N ALA A 16 -49.17 56.51 7.65
CA ALA A 16 -48.02 57.23 7.08
C ALA A 16 -47.10 57.71 8.20
N GLY A 17 -45.88 57.18 8.21
CA GLY A 17 -44.79 57.69 9.04
C GLY A 17 -43.53 57.79 8.19
N LEU A 18 -43.08 59.02 7.92
CA LEU A 18 -41.77 59.22 7.32
C LEU A 18 -40.69 58.81 8.32
N ALA A 19 -40.05 57.69 8.06
CA ALA A 19 -38.83 57.32 8.75
C ALA A 19 -37.67 57.35 7.76
N THR A 20 -36.72 58.19 8.00
CA THR A 20 -35.44 58.23 7.32
C THR A 20 -34.71 56.91 7.48
N VAL A 21 -34.59 56.18 6.37
CA VAL A 21 -33.86 54.89 6.34
C VAL A 21 -32.37 55.20 6.20
N ALA A 22 -31.65 55.06 7.30
CA ALA A 22 -30.18 54.93 7.25
C ALA A 22 -29.84 53.56 6.59
N ALA A 23 -29.11 53.58 5.49
CA ALA A 23 -28.62 52.36 4.84
C ALA A 23 -27.64 51.67 5.75
N PRO A 24 -27.77 50.36 6.01
CA PRO A 24 -26.70 49.59 6.67
C PRO A 24 -25.53 49.41 5.70
N SER A 25 -24.35 49.90 6.11
CA SER A 25 -23.11 49.57 5.42
C SER A 25 -22.86 48.06 5.52
N ALA A 26 -22.98 47.39 4.39
CA ALA A 26 -22.62 45.98 4.29
C ALA A 26 -21.06 45.89 4.44
N THR A 27 -20.60 45.51 5.60
CA THR A 27 -19.24 44.99 5.76
C THR A 27 -19.14 43.66 5.07
N ALA A 28 -18.43 43.63 3.95
CA ALA A 28 -18.08 42.39 3.29
C ALA A 28 -17.13 41.59 4.24
N GLU A 29 -17.67 40.60 4.90
CA GLU A 29 -16.85 39.57 5.55
C GLU A 29 -16.11 38.76 4.45
N THR A 30 -14.82 39.10 4.31
CA THR A 30 -13.91 38.29 3.50
C THR A 30 -13.70 36.98 4.25
N THR A 31 -14.49 35.95 3.91
CA THR A 31 -14.20 34.58 4.33
C THR A 31 -12.89 34.16 3.67
N ALA A 32 -11.80 34.32 4.40
CA ALA A 32 -10.53 33.71 4.04
C ALA A 32 -10.72 32.19 4.14
N THR A 33 -10.92 31.56 2.99
CA THR A 33 -10.87 30.10 2.86
C THR A 33 -9.42 29.70 3.09
N THR A 34 -9.06 29.37 4.32
CA THR A 34 -7.80 28.68 4.62
C THR A 34 -7.87 27.32 3.98
N LYS A 35 -7.32 27.22 2.77
CA LYS A 35 -6.97 25.95 2.14
C LYS A 35 -5.98 25.29 3.10
N ALA A 36 -6.43 24.26 3.80
CA ALA A 36 -5.54 23.40 4.56
C ALA A 36 -4.56 22.78 3.56
N GLU A 37 -3.38 23.36 3.48
CA GLU A 37 -2.24 22.79 2.78
C GLU A 37 -1.85 21.55 3.59
N THR A 38 -2.33 20.37 3.16
CA THR A 38 -1.81 19.09 3.65
C THR A 38 -0.33 19.13 3.32
N ALA A 39 0.51 19.37 4.33
CA ALA A 39 1.94 19.24 4.17
C ALA A 39 2.22 17.88 3.55
N ALA A 40 2.72 17.87 2.32
CA ALA A 40 3.17 16.65 1.67
C ALA A 40 4.16 15.99 2.63
N ALA A 41 3.91 14.73 2.99
CA ALA A 41 4.84 13.99 3.85
C ALA A 41 6.24 14.11 3.23
N ALA A 42 7.22 14.54 4.04
CA ALA A 42 8.57 14.71 3.54
C ALA A 42 9.08 13.40 2.93
N CYS A 43 9.63 13.47 1.71
CA CYS A 43 10.18 12.30 1.03
C CYS A 43 11.32 11.71 1.86
N THR A 44 11.28 10.41 2.08
CA THR A 44 12.39 9.66 2.66
C THR A 44 13.29 9.11 1.54
N ASP A 45 14.54 8.78 1.88
CA ASP A 45 15.49 8.22 0.90
C ASP A 45 15.06 6.83 0.45
N VAL A 46 14.51 6.04 1.37
CA VAL A 46 14.09 4.65 1.14
C VAL A 46 12.73 4.39 1.76
N GLU A 47 11.84 3.76 1.01
CA GLU A 47 10.57 3.27 1.52
C GLU A 47 10.47 1.75 1.39
N ILE A 48 10.03 1.11 2.48
CA ILE A 48 9.70 -0.31 2.49
C ILE A 48 8.21 -0.46 2.21
N VAL A 49 7.86 -1.18 1.14
CA VAL A 49 6.47 -1.50 0.78
C VAL A 49 6.24 -2.97 1.09
N SER A 50 5.45 -3.26 2.13
CA SER A 50 5.26 -4.61 2.64
C SER A 50 3.85 -5.13 2.38
N ALA A 51 3.77 -6.29 1.72
CA ALA A 51 2.56 -7.09 1.55
C ALA A 51 2.63 -8.30 2.49
N ARG A 52 1.74 -8.30 3.51
CA ARG A 52 1.71 -9.34 4.55
C ARG A 52 1.13 -10.66 4.04
N GLY A 53 1.30 -11.73 4.81
CA GLY A 53 0.68 -13.03 4.53
C GLY A 53 -0.82 -13.08 4.82
N THR A 54 -1.48 -14.18 4.41
CA THR A 54 -2.91 -14.43 4.66
C THR A 54 -3.17 -14.46 6.16
N PHE A 55 -4.14 -13.65 6.62
CA PHE A 55 -4.53 -13.46 8.02
C PHE A 55 -3.37 -13.04 8.94
N GLU A 56 -2.26 -12.63 8.39
CA GLU A 56 -1.12 -12.18 9.18
C GLU A 56 -1.46 -10.87 9.91
N PRO A 57 -1.32 -10.81 11.24
CA PRO A 57 -1.51 -9.59 12.02
C PRO A 57 -0.30 -8.65 11.89
N GLY A 58 -0.42 -7.46 12.47
CA GLY A 58 0.63 -6.43 12.40
C GLY A 58 0.42 -5.46 11.25
N ARG A 59 1.09 -4.32 11.34
CA ARG A 59 0.94 -3.27 10.33
C ARG A 59 1.63 -3.64 9.02
N LEU A 60 2.87 -4.09 9.09
CA LEU A 60 3.64 -4.54 7.92
C LEU A 60 3.62 -6.07 7.77
N GLY A 61 3.12 -6.78 8.76
CA GLY A 61 3.16 -8.21 8.92
C GLY A 61 4.11 -8.63 10.03
N LEU A 62 3.57 -9.28 11.08
CA LEU A 62 4.30 -9.61 12.31
C LEU A 62 5.41 -10.65 12.07
N ILE A 63 5.22 -11.56 11.11
CA ILE A 63 6.17 -12.64 10.81
C ILE A 63 7.35 -12.12 9.99
N VAL A 64 7.08 -11.23 9.01
CA VAL A 64 8.11 -10.80 8.05
C VAL A 64 8.27 -9.28 8.02
N GLY A 65 7.23 -8.52 7.71
CA GLY A 65 7.36 -7.10 7.41
C GLY A 65 7.91 -6.27 8.55
N ASP A 66 7.39 -6.44 9.77
CA ASP A 66 7.84 -5.72 10.96
C ASP A 66 9.28 -6.11 11.36
N PRO A 67 9.68 -7.40 11.39
CA PRO A 67 11.07 -7.80 11.63
C PRO A 67 12.05 -7.28 10.57
N VAL A 68 11.69 -7.33 9.29
CA VAL A 68 12.54 -6.82 8.19
C VAL A 68 12.72 -5.31 8.32
N PHE A 69 11.64 -4.56 8.57
CA PHE A 69 11.70 -3.12 8.77
C PHE A 69 12.62 -2.75 9.94
N SER A 70 12.45 -3.41 11.09
CA SER A 70 13.29 -3.20 12.26
C SER A 70 14.78 -3.50 11.99
N SER A 71 15.06 -4.53 11.19
CA SER A 71 16.44 -4.86 10.79
C SER A 71 17.01 -3.83 9.81
N LEU A 72 16.21 -3.33 8.86
CA LEU A 72 16.63 -2.28 7.92
C LEU A 72 16.94 -0.97 8.63
N GLN A 73 16.16 -0.59 9.65
CA GLN A 73 16.44 0.60 10.46
C GLN A 73 17.81 0.56 11.13
N ARG A 74 18.29 -0.63 11.50
CA ARG A 74 19.65 -0.80 12.09
C ARG A 74 20.75 -0.82 11.03
N LYS A 75 20.45 -1.28 9.80
CA LYS A 75 21.48 -1.52 8.77
C LYS A 75 21.63 -0.37 7.77
N ILE A 76 20.56 0.35 7.48
CA ILE A 76 20.58 1.51 6.60
C ILE A 76 20.88 2.73 7.46
N THR A 77 22.15 3.13 7.51
CA THR A 77 22.61 4.30 8.25
C THR A 77 22.82 5.49 7.31
N GLY A 78 22.57 6.70 7.80
CA GLY A 78 22.75 7.93 7.02
C GLY A 78 21.68 8.19 5.96
N LYS A 79 20.60 7.38 5.94
CA LYS A 79 19.42 7.58 5.07
C LYS A 79 18.14 7.52 5.89
N THR A 80 17.16 8.29 5.46
CA THR A 80 15.82 8.28 6.05
C THR A 80 14.99 7.12 5.51
N LEU A 81 14.25 6.43 6.39
CA LEU A 81 13.40 5.31 6.05
C LEU A 81 11.94 5.61 6.39
N SER A 82 11.05 5.21 5.47
CA SER A 82 9.62 5.09 5.72
C SER A 82 9.13 3.69 5.40
N SER A 83 7.86 3.42 5.70
CA SER A 83 7.26 2.14 5.38
C SER A 83 5.79 2.30 5.02
N TYR A 84 5.36 1.56 4.01
CA TYR A 84 3.99 1.43 3.57
C TYR A 84 3.51 0.00 3.73
N ALA A 85 2.37 -0.17 4.35
CA ALA A 85 1.67 -1.45 4.43
C ALA A 85 0.69 -1.54 3.27
N VAL A 86 0.85 -2.51 2.38
CA VAL A 86 -0.07 -2.73 1.26
C VAL A 86 -1.48 -2.95 1.82
N ASN A 87 -2.41 -2.11 1.35
CA ASN A 87 -3.79 -2.11 1.82
C ASN A 87 -4.63 -3.12 1.03
N TYR A 88 -4.81 -4.30 1.61
CA TYR A 88 -5.63 -5.36 1.03
C TYR A 88 -6.15 -6.31 2.14
N PRO A 89 -7.18 -7.12 1.86
CA PRO A 89 -7.77 -7.98 2.88
C PRO A 89 -6.78 -8.99 3.48
N ALA A 90 -5.87 -9.53 2.68
CA ALA A 90 -4.97 -10.63 3.04
C ALA A 90 -5.75 -11.83 3.59
N ASP A 91 -6.82 -12.20 2.91
CA ASP A 91 -7.72 -13.32 3.22
C ASP A 91 -7.69 -14.38 2.11
N LEU A 92 -8.53 -15.39 2.22
CA LEU A 92 -8.62 -16.48 1.23
C LEU A 92 -9.53 -16.14 0.04
N SER A 93 -10.03 -14.91 -0.08
CA SER A 93 -10.84 -14.55 -1.24
C SER A 93 -10.00 -14.52 -2.52
N LEU A 94 -10.59 -14.95 -3.63
CA LEU A 94 -9.93 -15.01 -4.94
C LEU A 94 -9.46 -13.65 -5.46
N THR A 95 -9.96 -12.57 -4.88
CA THR A 95 -9.62 -11.18 -5.26
C THR A 95 -8.59 -10.54 -4.35
N SER A 96 -8.25 -11.15 -3.21
CA SER A 96 -7.38 -10.56 -2.19
C SER A 96 -6.01 -10.18 -2.76
N ALA A 97 -5.29 -11.13 -3.36
CA ALA A 97 -3.97 -10.85 -3.95
C ALA A 97 -4.04 -9.83 -5.10
N ALA A 98 -5.12 -9.85 -5.91
CA ALA A 98 -5.32 -8.86 -6.97
C ALA A 98 -5.54 -7.45 -6.44
N GLN A 99 -6.26 -7.30 -5.32
CA GLN A 99 -6.43 -6.01 -4.64
C GLN A 99 -5.09 -5.49 -4.12
N GLY A 100 -4.30 -6.36 -3.46
CA GLY A 100 -2.95 -6.02 -3.00
C GLY A 100 -2.02 -5.62 -4.15
N ASN A 101 -2.05 -6.36 -5.27
CA ASN A 101 -1.27 -6.03 -6.47
C ASN A 101 -1.61 -4.62 -6.99
N ARG A 102 -2.89 -4.27 -7.07
CA ARG A 102 -3.31 -2.94 -7.52
C ARG A 102 -2.88 -1.85 -6.54
N ASP A 103 -3.06 -2.07 -5.26
CA ASP A 103 -2.70 -1.11 -4.21
C ASP A 103 -1.18 -0.85 -4.20
N LEU A 104 -0.36 -1.90 -4.22
CA LEU A 104 1.10 -1.78 -4.26
C LEU A 104 1.56 -0.95 -5.46
N VAL A 105 1.08 -1.28 -6.66
CA VAL A 105 1.48 -0.58 -7.90
C VAL A 105 1.05 0.88 -7.85
N ASN A 106 -0.19 1.17 -7.45
CA ASN A 106 -0.69 2.53 -7.34
C ASN A 106 0.12 3.36 -6.34
N HIS A 107 0.41 2.78 -5.16
CA HIS A 107 1.20 3.47 -4.14
C HIS A 107 2.62 3.79 -4.64
N VAL A 108 3.35 2.79 -5.11
CA VAL A 108 4.75 2.97 -5.56
C VAL A 108 4.84 3.95 -6.74
N GLN A 109 3.89 3.87 -7.68
CA GLN A 109 3.84 4.80 -8.81
C GLN A 109 3.58 6.25 -8.36
N SER A 110 2.60 6.45 -7.49
CA SER A 110 2.26 7.77 -6.94
C SER A 110 3.41 8.35 -6.12
N GLN A 111 4.00 7.53 -5.26
CA GLN A 111 5.11 7.92 -4.40
C GLN A 111 6.37 8.23 -5.21
N ALA A 112 6.69 7.44 -6.24
CA ALA A 112 7.80 7.70 -7.15
C ALA A 112 7.66 9.00 -7.96
N ALA A 113 6.43 9.41 -8.26
CA ALA A 113 6.13 10.68 -8.92
C ALA A 113 6.31 11.86 -7.95
N SER A 114 5.86 11.72 -6.71
CA SER A 114 5.95 12.75 -5.66
C SER A 114 7.36 12.89 -5.10
N CYS A 115 8.12 11.79 -5.03
CA CYS A 115 9.47 11.69 -4.46
C CYS A 115 10.45 11.11 -5.49
N PRO A 116 10.94 11.91 -6.44
CA PRO A 116 11.71 11.40 -7.59
C PRO A 116 13.02 10.68 -7.24
N ASN A 117 13.61 10.96 -6.09
CA ASN A 117 14.89 10.36 -5.66
C ASN A 117 14.70 9.17 -4.71
N GLN A 118 13.47 8.89 -4.28
CA GLN A 118 13.18 7.80 -3.36
C GLN A 118 13.42 6.43 -4.00
N ARG A 119 13.96 5.51 -3.21
CA ARG A 119 14.16 4.11 -3.57
C ARG A 119 13.16 3.23 -2.82
N PHE A 120 12.80 2.11 -3.42
CA PHE A 120 11.80 1.19 -2.84
C PHE A 120 12.42 -0.17 -2.56
N ILE A 121 12.07 -0.76 -1.40
CA ILE A 121 12.31 -2.16 -1.05
C ILE A 121 10.94 -2.82 -0.98
N LEU A 122 10.67 -3.76 -1.88
CA LEU A 122 9.41 -4.51 -1.90
C LEU A 122 9.57 -5.75 -1.03
N VAL A 123 8.63 -5.97 -0.11
CA VAL A 123 8.63 -7.11 0.80
C VAL A 123 7.33 -7.88 0.62
N GLY A 124 7.41 -9.18 0.40
CA GLY A 124 6.24 -10.04 0.27
C GLY A 124 6.38 -11.34 1.03
N TYR A 125 5.37 -11.69 1.83
CA TYR A 125 5.31 -12.97 2.54
C TYR A 125 4.08 -13.76 2.14
N SER A 126 4.25 -15.05 1.77
CA SER A 126 3.13 -15.94 1.44
C SER A 126 2.23 -15.32 0.35
N GLN A 127 0.94 -15.07 0.61
CA GLN A 127 0.07 -14.34 -0.32
C GLN A 127 0.66 -12.98 -0.72
N GLY A 128 1.34 -12.29 0.19
CA GLY A 128 2.02 -11.04 -0.10
C GLY A 128 3.18 -11.20 -1.10
N ALA A 129 3.83 -12.36 -1.17
CA ALA A 129 4.79 -12.65 -2.22
C ALA A 129 4.12 -12.69 -3.61
N ASN A 130 2.93 -13.30 -3.72
CA ASN A 130 2.14 -13.25 -4.96
C ASN A 130 1.79 -11.80 -5.36
N VAL A 131 1.49 -10.94 -4.38
CA VAL A 131 1.22 -9.52 -4.62
C VAL A 131 2.44 -8.83 -5.23
N VAL A 132 3.61 -9.04 -4.63
CA VAL A 132 4.88 -8.45 -5.12
C VAL A 132 5.24 -9.02 -6.50
N ASP A 133 5.17 -10.34 -6.69
CA ASP A 133 5.46 -10.99 -7.97
C ASP A 133 4.61 -10.40 -9.10
N ASN A 134 3.30 -10.32 -8.90
CA ASN A 134 2.39 -9.72 -9.88
C ASN A 134 2.77 -8.25 -10.17
N SER A 135 3.17 -7.50 -9.16
CA SER A 135 3.51 -6.08 -9.30
C SER A 135 4.78 -5.86 -10.13
N ILE A 136 5.71 -6.81 -10.12
CA ILE A 136 6.94 -6.79 -10.92
C ILE A 136 6.81 -7.59 -12.24
N GLY A 137 5.59 -8.01 -12.60
CA GLY A 137 5.31 -8.67 -13.87
C GLY A 137 5.48 -10.20 -13.86
N ILE A 138 5.69 -10.82 -12.71
CA ILE A 138 5.79 -12.28 -12.56
C ILE A 138 4.43 -12.84 -12.12
N SER A 139 3.78 -13.60 -12.99
CA SER A 139 2.41 -14.08 -12.72
C SER A 139 2.36 -15.14 -11.62
N SER A 140 1.56 -14.86 -10.58
CA SER A 140 1.21 -15.82 -9.53
C SER A 140 -0.06 -16.63 -9.83
N ALA A 141 -0.62 -16.52 -11.03
CA ALA A 141 -1.80 -17.30 -11.41
C ALA A 141 -1.55 -18.80 -11.25
N GLY A 142 -2.49 -19.48 -10.57
CA GLY A 142 -2.42 -20.91 -10.25
C GLY A 142 -1.58 -21.26 -9.02
N ALA A 143 -0.84 -20.31 -8.43
CA ALA A 143 -0.19 -20.53 -7.14
C ALA A 143 -1.19 -20.48 -5.98
N VAL A 144 -0.82 -21.04 -4.82
CA VAL A 144 -1.64 -20.96 -3.60
C VAL A 144 -1.95 -19.48 -3.30
N VAL A 145 -3.23 -19.17 -3.12
CA VAL A 145 -3.75 -17.79 -2.91
C VAL A 145 -3.24 -16.76 -3.93
N GLY A 146 -2.79 -17.21 -5.09
CA GLY A 146 -2.35 -16.37 -6.20
C GLY A 146 -3.50 -15.75 -6.98
N SER A 147 -3.18 -14.85 -7.90
CA SER A 147 -4.14 -14.20 -8.79
C SER A 147 -3.51 -13.87 -10.14
N PRO A 148 -4.32 -13.61 -11.19
CA PRO A 148 -3.81 -12.94 -12.37
C PRO A 148 -3.20 -11.59 -12.05
N ILE A 149 -2.25 -11.15 -12.86
CA ILE A 149 -1.72 -9.78 -12.82
C ILE A 149 -2.84 -8.80 -13.18
N VAL A 150 -3.06 -7.80 -12.35
CA VAL A 150 -4.03 -6.72 -12.61
C VAL A 150 -3.37 -5.35 -12.75
N ALA A 151 -2.11 -5.23 -12.28
CA ALA A 151 -1.28 -4.03 -12.44
C ALA A 151 0.21 -4.43 -12.40
N THR A 152 1.05 -3.66 -13.10
CA THR A 152 2.51 -3.80 -13.06
C THR A 152 3.17 -2.44 -12.87
N LEU A 153 4.31 -2.43 -12.19
CA LEU A 153 5.12 -1.23 -12.05
C LEU A 153 5.59 -0.75 -13.44
N PRO A 154 5.40 0.54 -13.77
CA PRO A 154 5.87 1.09 -15.03
C PRO A 154 7.40 0.99 -15.18
N ALA A 155 7.88 0.87 -16.41
CA ALA A 155 9.32 0.81 -16.71
C ALA A 155 10.11 1.99 -16.11
N ALA A 156 9.50 3.17 -16.02
CA ALA A 156 10.13 4.35 -15.41
C ALA A 156 10.32 4.23 -13.88
N VAL A 157 9.55 3.37 -13.23
CA VAL A 157 9.63 3.13 -11.77
C VAL A 157 10.55 1.95 -11.46
N GLU A 158 10.72 1.01 -12.38
CA GLU A 158 11.54 -0.18 -12.21
C GLU A 158 12.94 0.11 -11.64
N PRO A 159 13.73 1.09 -12.14
CA PRO A 159 15.06 1.40 -11.61
C PRO A 159 15.05 1.92 -10.15
N LYS A 160 13.90 2.40 -9.67
CA LYS A 160 13.74 2.89 -8.30
C LYS A 160 13.54 1.76 -7.29
N VAL A 161 13.13 0.57 -7.73
CA VAL A 161 13.04 -0.62 -6.87
C VAL A 161 14.46 -1.14 -6.61
N ALA A 162 14.97 -0.90 -5.42
CA ALA A 162 16.32 -1.28 -5.02
C ALA A 162 16.44 -2.78 -4.73
N ALA A 163 15.45 -3.34 -4.03
CA ALA A 163 15.44 -4.75 -3.66
C ALA A 163 14.02 -5.32 -3.63
N VAL A 164 13.93 -6.63 -3.86
CA VAL A 164 12.71 -7.44 -3.72
C VAL A 164 13.03 -8.57 -2.75
N LEU A 165 12.28 -8.65 -1.65
CA LEU A 165 12.48 -9.61 -0.57
C LEU A 165 11.23 -10.48 -0.47
N LEU A 166 11.36 -11.77 -0.80
CA LEU A 166 10.24 -12.71 -0.84
C LEU A 166 10.46 -13.81 0.17
N PHE A 167 9.36 -14.22 0.82
CA PHE A 167 9.39 -15.22 1.87
C PHE A 167 8.22 -16.20 1.71
N GLY A 168 8.49 -17.48 1.69
CA GLY A 168 7.46 -18.51 1.48
C GLY A 168 6.68 -18.27 0.19
N ASN A 169 7.39 -17.94 -0.88
CA ASN A 169 6.82 -17.52 -2.14
C ASN A 169 6.11 -18.65 -2.88
N PRO A 170 4.76 -18.56 -3.08
CA PRO A 170 3.97 -19.67 -3.63
C PRO A 170 4.31 -20.06 -5.06
N ILE A 171 4.84 -19.14 -5.89
CA ILE A 171 5.19 -19.47 -7.29
C ILE A 171 6.33 -20.48 -7.38
N ARG A 172 7.16 -20.61 -6.34
CA ARG A 172 8.27 -21.57 -6.29
C ARG A 172 7.78 -23.01 -6.32
N ALA A 173 6.65 -23.32 -5.67
CA ALA A 173 6.04 -24.64 -5.73
C ALA A 173 5.58 -25.03 -7.16
N GLN A 174 5.48 -24.04 -8.07
CA GLN A 174 5.21 -24.23 -9.49
C GLN A 174 6.50 -24.28 -10.35
N GLY A 175 7.67 -24.28 -9.75
CA GLY A 175 8.96 -24.22 -10.46
C GLY A 175 9.26 -22.85 -11.08
N LYS A 176 8.56 -21.78 -10.64
CA LYS A 176 8.77 -20.40 -11.10
C LYS A 176 9.71 -19.64 -10.16
N SER A 177 10.29 -18.58 -10.67
CA SER A 177 11.12 -17.64 -9.90
C SER A 177 11.04 -16.24 -10.51
N VAL A 178 11.53 -15.25 -9.80
CA VAL A 178 11.70 -13.90 -10.33
C VAL A 178 12.80 -13.91 -11.39
N THR A 179 12.49 -13.37 -12.56
CA THR A 179 13.36 -13.30 -13.74
C THR A 179 13.51 -11.87 -14.24
N GLY A 180 14.28 -11.65 -15.31
CA GLY A 180 14.44 -10.35 -15.94
C GLY A 180 15.22 -9.35 -15.07
N THR A 181 14.85 -8.09 -15.18
CA THR A 181 15.58 -6.97 -14.54
C THR A 181 15.55 -7.01 -13.01
N TYR A 182 14.57 -7.67 -12.41
CA TYR A 182 14.47 -7.80 -10.95
C TYR A 182 15.31 -8.95 -10.39
N GLN A 183 15.76 -9.92 -11.19
CA GLN A 183 16.42 -11.13 -10.72
C GLN A 183 17.64 -10.84 -9.84
N SER A 184 18.52 -9.93 -10.24
CA SER A 184 19.78 -9.61 -9.51
C SER A 184 19.58 -8.81 -8.23
N ARG A 185 18.36 -8.29 -8.01
CA ARG A 185 17.97 -7.53 -6.82
C ARG A 185 16.89 -8.20 -6.01
N THR A 186 16.66 -9.51 -6.25
CA THR A 186 15.71 -10.33 -5.50
C THR A 186 16.44 -11.34 -4.63
N ILE A 187 15.99 -11.49 -3.38
CA ILE A 187 16.25 -12.63 -2.53
C ILE A 187 14.93 -13.29 -2.19
N ASP A 188 14.86 -14.61 -2.34
CA ASP A 188 13.62 -15.38 -2.20
C ASP A 188 13.87 -16.58 -1.27
N PHE A 189 13.33 -16.49 -0.06
CA PHE A 189 13.47 -17.50 0.98
C PHE A 189 12.34 -18.53 0.91
N CYS A 190 12.74 -19.80 0.82
CA CYS A 190 11.82 -20.93 0.99
C CYS A 190 12.46 -21.88 2.01
N ALA A 191 11.86 -21.96 3.18
CA ALA A 191 12.32 -22.85 4.25
C ALA A 191 12.05 -24.31 3.88
N ASP A 192 12.95 -25.19 4.26
CA ASP A 192 12.84 -26.60 3.93
C ASP A 192 11.56 -27.21 4.52
N GLY A 193 10.80 -27.87 3.66
CA GLY A 193 9.50 -28.46 3.98
C GLY A 193 8.32 -27.49 4.01
N ASP A 194 8.49 -26.20 3.74
CA ASP A 194 7.38 -25.24 3.67
C ASP A 194 6.38 -25.62 2.56
N PRO A 195 5.12 -25.95 2.90
CA PRO A 195 4.15 -26.44 1.92
C PRO A 195 3.70 -25.39 0.91
N VAL A 196 3.98 -24.12 1.14
CA VAL A 196 3.55 -23.02 0.28
C VAL A 196 4.54 -22.76 -0.86
N CYS A 197 5.83 -22.82 -0.58
CA CYS A 197 6.87 -22.55 -1.57
C CYS A 197 7.63 -23.78 -2.05
N GLN A 198 7.50 -24.93 -1.36
CA GLN A 198 8.14 -26.19 -1.74
C GLN A 198 7.07 -27.21 -2.14
N ALA A 199 7.12 -27.69 -3.38
CA ALA A 199 6.23 -28.75 -3.84
C ALA A 199 6.41 -30.00 -2.97
N GLY A 200 5.30 -30.51 -2.40
CA GLY A 200 5.31 -31.66 -1.49
C GLY A 200 5.81 -31.35 -0.08
N GLY A 201 6.02 -30.10 0.28
CA GLY A 201 6.33 -29.69 1.65
C GLY A 201 5.18 -30.00 2.61
N LEU A 202 5.51 -30.40 3.86
CA LEU A 202 4.51 -30.81 4.87
C LEU A 202 4.77 -30.10 6.22
N ASN A 203 5.77 -29.27 6.34
CA ASN A 203 6.14 -28.57 7.57
C ASN A 203 5.53 -27.17 7.61
N THR A 204 4.30 -27.06 8.13
CA THR A 204 3.63 -25.76 8.29
C THR A 204 4.37 -24.80 9.24
N ALA A 205 5.12 -25.31 10.20
CA ALA A 205 5.93 -24.47 11.09
C ALA A 205 7.09 -23.78 10.34
N ALA A 206 7.63 -24.40 9.29
CA ALA A 206 8.62 -23.76 8.42
C ALA A 206 8.07 -22.50 7.75
N HIS A 207 6.76 -22.52 7.35
CA HIS A 207 6.09 -21.37 6.76
C HIS A 207 5.94 -20.19 7.74
N LEU A 208 5.92 -20.44 9.02
CA LEU A 208 5.77 -19.42 10.07
C LEU A 208 7.12 -18.93 10.63
N GLY A 209 8.24 -19.49 10.19
CA GLY A 209 9.57 -19.27 10.77
C GLY A 209 10.38 -18.13 10.14
N TYR A 210 9.87 -17.42 9.16
CA TYR A 210 10.66 -16.47 8.32
C TYR A 210 11.19 -15.23 9.04
N SER A 211 10.72 -14.92 10.25
CA SER A 211 11.33 -13.86 11.07
C SER A 211 12.84 -14.08 11.29
N ALA A 212 13.29 -15.33 11.29
CA ALA A 212 14.71 -15.69 11.38
C ALA A 212 15.55 -15.21 10.18
N ASN A 213 14.92 -14.98 9.02
CA ASN A 213 15.59 -14.51 7.80
C ASN A 213 15.63 -12.98 7.68
N ALA A 214 14.97 -12.24 8.60
CA ALA A 214 14.81 -10.78 8.51
C ALA A 214 16.17 -10.05 8.45
N ASP A 215 17.14 -10.48 9.23
CA ASP A 215 18.45 -9.84 9.26
C ASP A 215 19.26 -10.07 7.97
N GLN A 216 19.19 -11.27 7.41
CA GLN A 216 19.81 -11.61 6.14
C GLN A 216 19.16 -10.82 4.98
N ALA A 217 17.84 -10.75 4.95
CA ALA A 217 17.10 -9.97 3.96
C ALA A 217 17.45 -8.48 4.04
N ALA A 218 17.50 -7.93 5.25
CA ALA A 218 17.88 -6.54 5.47
C ALA A 218 19.33 -6.25 5.06
N THR A 219 20.26 -7.17 5.30
CA THR A 219 21.64 -7.04 4.84
C THR A 219 21.72 -6.99 3.32
N PHE A 220 20.99 -7.89 2.64
CA PHE A 220 20.92 -7.90 1.19
C PHE A 220 20.36 -6.57 0.64
N ALA A 221 19.24 -6.09 1.18
CA ALA A 221 18.59 -4.87 0.72
C ALA A 221 19.42 -3.60 1.03
N ALA A 222 20.07 -3.54 2.19
CA ALA A 222 20.96 -2.41 2.55
C ALA A 222 22.13 -2.26 1.58
N GLY A 223 22.62 -3.35 1.01
CA GLY A 223 23.65 -3.32 -0.04
C GLY A 223 23.17 -2.85 -1.42
N LYS A 224 21.86 -2.58 -1.58
CA LYS A 224 21.24 -2.17 -2.85
C LYS A 224 20.75 -0.71 -2.85
N VAL A 225 20.75 -0.01 -1.72
CA VAL A 225 20.24 1.36 -1.54
C VAL A 225 21.33 2.40 -1.29
#